data_d81bd8bb04f9dcfbd1746c128cbc039a
#
_entry.id   d81bd8bb04f9dcfbd1746c128cbc039a
#
_cell.length_a   1.000
_cell.length_b   1.000
_cell.length_c   1.000
_cell.angle_alpha   90.00
_cell.angle_beta   90.00
_cell.angle_gamma   90.00
#
_symmetry.space_group_name_H-M   'P 1'
#
loop_
_entity.id
_entity.type
_entity.pdbx_description
1 polymer ?
#
loop_
_entity_poly.entity_id
_entity_poly.type
_entity_poly.pdbx_seq_one_letter_code
_entity_poly.pdbx_strand_id
1 'polypeptide(L)'
;MAERVDVCIVGSGFGGSISAWRLAELYVAAGADPKNILVLERGRHFQHTEFKQSMSVDHLASVYNLIQSTQGSGAQFVVANAVGGGSNLYLAASLRSPRENFERRDHAADDGPDRRMWPKEISRATLDPYYARAERALRVRQPSWNEVSKSGGLWAATLRAAGHTCDRVPLAIDFGRCVDAKWCHTGCIFGAKNTVNTNYLAAAQAVGVQVRPDRQVESVRASTTDGYRYVVTADVMDNEGDHPTRQPVNGQSEEIECRVLVLSAGAMGTPPILMRSKQNGDLPSVSDRIGKHVGVNGDHVAGVEYDPQKIREQLKLPGYAAVYKGKPITTMTYDWYVKRPGHENDGKRFSLQEIFLSTLTNFLYDDGRDPAGEPSFWGAQKKRSIASWSDHIELLAMVEDTHDGEFYAVPPNGGGNESPNAGPVKVGLIKYEMSEQSLAVREAANNAIKEVVERRGLGRFLKLTETRGAYCAHPLGGARMADSKDLGVVNHACEVFDNEGLFCIDSSAIPSSLAVNPSLTISAVSERAAEGIVKRSQDLGLPKAPANFRGGVTPPVHVGERVVPKLNKPKPRRRKPR
;
A
#
# COMPACT_ATOMS: atom_id res chain seq x y z
N MET A 1 30.34 -18.56 6.73
CA MET A 1 30.40 -17.42 7.71
C MET A 1 29.36 -16.42 7.26
N ALA A 2 28.57 -15.90 8.18
CA ALA A 2 27.59 -14.85 7.88
C ALA A 2 28.29 -13.63 7.27
N GLU A 3 27.68 -13.03 6.26
CA GLU A 3 28.11 -11.74 5.73
C GLU A 3 27.81 -10.64 6.73
N ARG A 4 28.70 -9.66 6.86
CA ARG A 4 28.58 -8.57 7.83
C ARG A 4 28.31 -7.24 7.18
N VAL A 5 27.27 -6.54 7.66
CA VAL A 5 26.93 -5.19 7.24
C VAL A 5 26.58 -4.34 8.47
N ASP A 6 26.64 -3.03 8.36
CA ASP A 6 26.16 -2.17 9.45
C ASP A 6 24.64 -2.14 9.53
N VAL A 7 23.98 -2.08 8.38
CA VAL A 7 22.51 -1.99 8.28
C VAL A 7 21.99 -3.04 7.31
N CYS A 8 21.06 -3.88 7.78
CA CYS A 8 20.26 -4.74 6.92
C CYS A 8 18.81 -4.20 6.87
N ILE A 9 18.27 -4.07 5.67
CA ILE A 9 16.90 -3.61 5.42
C ILE A 9 16.15 -4.73 4.69
N VAL A 10 15.05 -5.19 5.26
CA VAL A 10 14.22 -6.28 4.71
C VAL A 10 13.00 -5.70 4.04
N GLY A 11 12.93 -5.83 2.72
CA GLY A 11 11.89 -5.23 1.87
C GLY A 11 12.29 -3.86 1.31
N SER A 12 12.02 -3.67 0.04
CA SER A 12 12.38 -2.47 -0.73
C SER A 12 11.21 -1.55 -1.05
N GLY A 13 10.07 -1.71 -0.35
CA GLY A 13 8.90 -0.85 -0.47
C GLY A 13 9.14 0.58 0.02
N PHE A 14 8.07 1.32 0.33
CA PHE A 14 8.18 2.72 0.79
C PHE A 14 9.12 2.86 1.98
N GLY A 15 8.93 2.05 3.03
CA GLY A 15 9.75 2.12 4.24
C GLY A 15 11.22 1.81 3.98
N GLY A 16 11.49 0.68 3.34
CA GLY A 16 12.87 0.23 3.09
C GLY A 16 13.64 1.17 2.18
N SER A 17 13.03 1.64 1.09
CA SER A 17 13.68 2.57 0.16
C SER A 17 13.98 3.93 0.79
N ILE A 18 13.06 4.45 1.62
CA ILE A 18 13.26 5.71 2.35
C ILE A 18 14.37 5.54 3.37
N SER A 19 14.35 4.46 4.15
CA SER A 19 15.40 4.16 5.13
C SER A 19 16.76 4.00 4.47
N ALA A 20 16.83 3.28 3.35
CA ALA A 20 18.07 3.11 2.58
C ALA A 20 18.67 4.45 2.14
N TRP A 21 17.87 5.36 1.59
CA TRP A 21 18.35 6.67 1.17
C TRP A 21 18.77 7.54 2.36
N ARG A 22 17.96 7.63 3.43
CA ARG A 22 18.28 8.49 4.58
C ARG A 22 19.54 8.03 5.30
N LEU A 23 19.77 6.73 5.39
CA LEU A 23 21.00 6.18 5.95
C LEU A 23 22.17 6.37 4.99
N ALA A 24 21.98 6.22 3.68
CA ALA A 24 23.02 6.52 2.69
C ALA A 24 23.48 7.99 2.75
N GLU A 25 22.56 8.97 2.95
CA GLU A 25 22.93 10.37 3.17
C GLU A 25 23.89 10.55 4.36
N LEU A 26 23.61 9.84 5.48
CA LEU A 26 24.49 9.82 6.64
C LEU A 26 25.89 9.28 6.29
N TYR A 27 25.94 8.12 5.63
CA TYR A 27 27.19 7.45 5.29
C TYR A 27 28.06 8.32 4.37
N VAL A 28 27.47 8.87 3.32
CA VAL A 28 28.16 9.79 2.41
C VAL A 28 28.67 11.03 3.16
N ALA A 29 27.84 11.63 4.00
CA ALA A 29 28.23 12.82 4.76
C ALA A 29 29.32 12.54 5.81
N ALA A 30 29.36 11.34 6.38
CA ALA A 30 30.36 10.91 7.32
C ALA A 30 31.66 10.36 6.67
N GLY A 31 31.71 10.27 5.33
CA GLY A 31 32.82 9.65 4.59
C GLY A 31 32.92 8.14 4.78
N ALA A 32 31.83 7.48 5.19
CA ALA A 32 31.73 6.04 5.34
C ALA A 32 31.24 5.38 4.03
N ASP A 33 31.48 4.07 3.88
CA ASP A 33 31.09 3.34 2.67
C ASP A 33 29.61 2.90 2.72
N PRO A 34 28.72 3.43 1.86
CA PRO A 34 27.33 3.01 1.81
C PRO A 34 27.09 1.54 1.43
N LYS A 35 28.10 0.81 0.98
CA LYS A 35 28.03 -0.66 0.76
C LYS A 35 27.74 -1.42 2.04
N ASN A 36 27.99 -0.83 3.21
CA ASN A 36 27.60 -1.38 4.50
C ASN A 36 26.10 -1.30 4.80
N ILE A 37 25.30 -0.83 3.85
CA ILE A 37 23.85 -0.84 3.86
C ILE A 37 23.37 -1.84 2.80
N LEU A 38 22.67 -2.89 3.23
CA LEU A 38 22.13 -3.93 2.37
C LEU A 38 20.61 -3.96 2.43
N VAL A 39 19.96 -3.96 1.28
CA VAL A 39 18.51 -4.15 1.13
C VAL A 39 18.25 -5.54 0.53
N LEU A 40 17.45 -6.36 1.22
CA LEU A 40 16.98 -7.65 0.74
C LEU A 40 15.53 -7.52 0.27
N GLU A 41 15.23 -8.01 -0.92
CA GLU A 41 13.88 -7.97 -1.49
C GLU A 41 13.49 -9.36 -1.99
N ARG A 42 12.29 -9.81 -1.61
CA ARG A 42 11.76 -11.10 -2.03
C ARG A 42 11.50 -11.18 -3.52
N GLY A 43 10.96 -10.10 -4.09
CA GLY A 43 10.61 -10.00 -5.49
C GLY A 43 11.81 -9.68 -6.38
N ARG A 44 11.67 -10.00 -7.66
CA ARG A 44 12.70 -9.65 -8.65
C ARG A 44 12.73 -8.16 -8.97
N HIS A 45 13.82 -7.72 -9.59
CA HIS A 45 13.92 -6.37 -10.15
C HIS A 45 13.30 -6.32 -11.54
N PHE A 46 12.29 -5.44 -11.73
CA PHE A 46 11.69 -5.16 -13.03
C PHE A 46 12.20 -3.83 -13.58
N GLN A 47 12.66 -3.84 -14.81
CA GLN A 47 12.74 -2.61 -15.59
C GLN A 47 11.31 -2.17 -15.93
N HIS A 48 11.06 -0.84 -16.02
CA HIS A 48 9.69 -0.36 -16.31
C HIS A 48 9.12 -0.90 -17.64
N THR A 49 9.96 -1.21 -18.63
CA THR A 49 9.57 -1.80 -19.91
C THR A 49 9.16 -3.27 -19.83
N GLU A 50 9.48 -3.97 -18.74
CA GLU A 50 9.10 -5.37 -18.53
C GLU A 50 7.69 -5.52 -17.96
N PHE A 51 7.11 -4.45 -17.39
CA PHE A 51 5.71 -4.47 -16.98
C PHE A 51 4.81 -4.61 -18.20
N LYS A 52 3.71 -5.36 -18.05
CA LYS A 52 2.76 -5.61 -19.14
C LYS A 52 1.43 -4.92 -18.86
N GLN A 53 0.83 -4.35 -19.89
CA GLN A 53 -0.56 -3.88 -19.85
C GLN A 53 -1.51 -5.07 -20.06
N SER A 54 -1.50 -6.00 -19.13
CA SER A 54 -2.20 -7.28 -19.23
C SER A 54 -2.67 -7.75 -17.87
N MET A 55 -3.83 -8.41 -17.86
CA MET A 55 -4.37 -9.17 -16.73
C MET A 55 -4.11 -10.68 -16.91
N SER A 56 -3.14 -11.08 -17.75
CA SER A 56 -2.77 -12.49 -17.84
C SER A 56 -2.32 -13.01 -16.47
N VAL A 57 -2.69 -14.25 -16.16
CA VAL A 57 -2.35 -14.89 -14.88
C VAL A 57 -0.84 -14.88 -14.65
N ASP A 58 -0.05 -15.17 -15.68
CA ASP A 58 1.41 -15.19 -15.59
C ASP A 58 2.00 -13.82 -15.20
N HIS A 59 1.50 -12.74 -15.84
CA HIS A 59 1.98 -11.41 -15.47
C HIS A 59 1.54 -11.02 -14.07
N LEU A 60 0.25 -11.22 -13.74
CA LEU A 60 -0.23 -10.92 -12.39
C LEU A 60 0.54 -11.70 -11.34
N ALA A 61 0.72 -12.99 -11.55
CA ALA A 61 1.46 -13.83 -10.62
C ALA A 61 2.96 -13.45 -10.53
N SER A 62 3.54 -12.81 -11.56
CA SER A 62 4.93 -12.32 -11.50
C SER A 62 5.09 -11.05 -10.66
N VAL A 63 4.11 -10.16 -10.65
CA VAL A 63 4.19 -8.85 -9.97
C VAL A 63 3.42 -8.80 -8.65
N TYR A 64 2.44 -9.69 -8.47
CA TYR A 64 1.60 -9.78 -7.28
C TYR A 64 1.84 -11.06 -6.49
N ASN A 65 1.63 -10.94 -5.19
CA ASN A 65 1.36 -12.06 -4.30
C ASN A 65 -0.02 -11.84 -3.68
N LEU A 66 -0.92 -12.79 -3.87
CA LEU A 66 -2.26 -12.77 -3.26
C LEU A 66 -2.23 -13.63 -2.00
N ILE A 67 -2.49 -12.99 -0.87
CA ILE A 67 -2.59 -13.69 0.42
C ILE A 67 -4.06 -13.71 0.80
N GLN A 68 -4.60 -14.90 0.99
CA GLN A 68 -5.99 -15.10 1.39
C GLN A 68 -6.06 -15.44 2.87
N SER A 69 -7.01 -14.85 3.58
CA SER A 69 -7.32 -15.29 4.95
C SER A 69 -7.84 -16.72 4.91
N THR A 70 -7.45 -17.49 5.90
CA THR A 70 -7.79 -18.92 6.01
C THR A 70 -8.96 -19.17 6.95
N GLN A 71 -9.36 -18.16 7.72
CA GLN A 71 -10.49 -18.21 8.65
C GLN A 71 -11.25 -16.88 8.68
N GLY A 72 -12.51 -16.92 9.13
CA GLY A 72 -13.40 -15.77 9.24
C GLY A 72 -14.20 -15.50 7.97
N SER A 73 -14.72 -14.29 7.81
CA SER A 73 -15.52 -13.85 6.65
C SER A 73 -14.73 -13.77 5.34
N GLY A 74 -13.44 -13.89 5.43
CA GLY A 74 -12.52 -13.88 4.31
C GLY A 74 -11.95 -12.49 3.97
N ALA A 75 -10.67 -12.44 3.67
CA ALA A 75 -10.03 -11.28 3.08
C ALA A 75 -8.98 -11.72 2.07
N GLN A 76 -8.83 -10.96 1.00
CA GLN A 76 -7.76 -11.13 0.01
C GLN A 76 -6.86 -9.91 0.05
N PHE A 77 -5.60 -10.12 0.39
CA PHE A 77 -4.59 -9.07 0.47
C PHE A 77 -3.72 -9.08 -0.77
N VAL A 78 -3.64 -7.94 -1.42
CA VAL A 78 -2.79 -7.74 -2.60
C VAL A 78 -1.44 -7.20 -2.15
N VAL A 79 -0.38 -7.93 -2.43
CA VAL A 79 0.99 -7.58 -2.06
C VAL A 79 1.86 -7.57 -3.31
N ALA A 80 2.76 -6.58 -3.42
CA ALA A 80 3.72 -6.54 -4.52
C ALA A 80 4.84 -7.57 -4.32
N ASN A 81 5.31 -8.13 -5.42
CA ASN A 81 6.45 -9.06 -5.47
C ASN A 81 7.51 -8.51 -6.44
N ALA A 82 8.09 -7.36 -6.10
CA ALA A 82 9.05 -6.66 -6.95
C ALA A 82 9.88 -5.66 -6.15
N VAL A 83 11.12 -5.42 -6.58
CA VAL A 83 11.94 -4.31 -6.07
C VAL A 83 11.18 -2.99 -6.21
N GLY A 84 11.06 -2.24 -5.11
CA GLY A 84 10.21 -1.05 -5.00
C GLY A 84 8.83 -1.32 -4.40
N GLY A 85 8.52 -2.59 -4.12
CA GLY A 85 7.29 -3.01 -3.43
C GLY A 85 6.01 -2.46 -4.05
N GLY A 86 5.04 -2.15 -3.20
CA GLY A 86 3.72 -1.65 -3.59
C GLY A 86 3.72 -0.37 -4.43
N SER A 87 4.83 0.40 -4.45
CA SER A 87 4.93 1.59 -5.29
C SER A 87 4.88 1.28 -6.79
N ASN A 88 5.25 0.06 -7.19
CA ASN A 88 5.13 -0.37 -8.59
C ASN A 88 3.67 -0.57 -9.03
N LEU A 89 2.78 -0.90 -8.08
CA LEU A 89 1.42 -1.33 -8.35
C LEU A 89 0.35 -0.32 -7.90
N TYR A 90 0.70 0.65 -7.04
CA TYR A 90 -0.25 1.63 -6.54
C TYR A 90 -0.77 2.56 -7.66
N LEU A 91 -1.92 3.17 -7.42
CA LEU A 91 -2.55 4.11 -8.36
C LEU A 91 -1.98 5.54 -8.25
N ALA A 92 -0.85 5.69 -7.58
CA ALA A 92 -0.14 6.94 -7.34
C ALA A 92 -0.89 7.98 -6.48
N ALA A 93 -2.03 7.63 -5.90
CA ALA A 93 -2.74 8.51 -4.97
C ALA A 93 -1.86 8.82 -3.75
N SER A 94 -1.66 10.11 -3.47
CA SER A 94 -0.71 10.58 -2.48
C SER A 94 -1.37 11.60 -1.56
N LEU A 95 -2.25 11.08 -0.71
CA LEU A 95 -3.10 11.85 0.18
C LEU A 95 -2.53 11.86 1.60
N ARG A 96 -2.55 13.01 2.24
CA ARG A 96 -2.28 13.10 3.67
C ARG A 96 -3.52 12.65 4.44
N SER A 97 -3.35 11.75 5.40
CA SER A 97 -4.45 11.33 6.27
C SER A 97 -5.08 12.53 7.00
N PRO A 98 -6.39 12.62 7.13
CA PRO A 98 -7.06 13.67 7.89
C PRO A 98 -6.56 13.77 9.34
N ARG A 99 -6.63 14.97 9.92
CA ARG A 99 -6.17 15.21 11.29
C ARG A 99 -6.92 14.34 12.30
N GLU A 100 -8.19 14.18 12.10
CA GLU A 100 -9.12 13.46 12.96
C GLU A 100 -8.72 11.99 13.14
N ASN A 101 -8.05 11.42 12.15
CA ASN A 101 -7.56 10.05 12.20
C ASN A 101 -6.48 9.85 13.28
N PHE A 102 -5.62 10.83 13.50
CA PHE A 102 -4.57 10.77 14.52
C PHE A 102 -5.11 10.96 15.95
N GLU A 103 -6.32 11.43 16.07
CA GLU A 103 -7.04 11.63 17.35
C GLU A 103 -8.03 10.49 17.63
N ARG A 104 -8.07 9.48 16.75
CA ARG A 104 -8.97 8.34 16.85
C ARG A 104 -8.68 7.54 18.11
N ARG A 105 -9.78 7.07 18.74
CA ARG A 105 -9.73 6.28 19.97
C ARG A 105 -10.15 4.84 19.70
N ASP A 106 -9.53 3.93 20.41
CA ASP A 106 -9.86 2.51 20.37
C ASP A 106 -10.96 2.24 21.40
N HIS A 107 -12.18 1.99 20.90
CA HIS A 107 -13.34 1.71 21.75
C HIS A 107 -13.49 0.22 22.09
N ALA A 108 -12.70 -0.65 21.44
CA ALA A 108 -12.74 -2.10 21.65
C ALA A 108 -11.57 -2.61 22.51
N ALA A 109 -10.73 -1.71 23.02
CA ALA A 109 -9.59 -2.13 23.82
C ALA A 109 -10.02 -2.59 25.21
N ASP A 110 -9.57 -3.77 25.62
CA ASP A 110 -9.76 -4.31 26.98
C ASP A 110 -9.22 -3.38 28.10
N ASP A 111 -8.47 -2.35 27.72
CA ASP A 111 -7.75 -1.42 28.59
C ASP A 111 -8.51 -0.11 28.88
N GLY A 112 -9.79 -0.01 28.46
CA GLY A 112 -10.66 1.14 28.72
C GLY A 112 -11.00 1.99 27.48
N PRO A 113 -12.19 2.65 27.49
CA PRO A 113 -12.85 3.18 26.28
C PRO A 113 -12.21 4.45 25.70
N ASP A 114 -11.12 4.97 26.24
CA ASP A 114 -10.67 6.34 25.94
C ASP A 114 -9.25 6.46 25.40
N ARG A 115 -8.69 5.35 24.91
CA ARG A 115 -7.31 5.30 24.49
C ARG A 115 -7.12 5.71 23.04
N ARG A 116 -6.14 6.60 22.78
CA ARG A 116 -5.71 6.91 21.41
C ARG A 116 -5.06 5.69 20.76
N MET A 117 -5.38 5.43 19.47
CA MET A 117 -4.73 4.38 18.68
C MET A 117 -3.29 4.74 18.32
N TRP A 118 -3.02 6.03 18.07
CA TRP A 118 -1.69 6.55 17.76
C TRP A 118 -0.95 6.98 19.02
N PRO A 119 0.37 6.71 19.14
CA PRO A 119 1.17 7.24 20.22
C PRO A 119 1.04 8.76 20.35
N LYS A 120 1.20 9.27 21.56
CA LYS A 120 1.05 10.72 21.86
C LYS A 120 2.01 11.60 21.07
N GLU A 121 3.18 11.09 20.67
CA GLU A 121 4.20 11.78 19.87
C GLU A 121 3.81 11.89 18.38
N ILE A 122 2.81 11.15 17.94
CA ILE A 122 2.36 11.12 16.55
C ILE A 122 1.06 11.89 16.41
N SER A 123 1.11 12.94 15.63
CA SER A 123 -0.05 13.75 15.26
C SER A 123 0.09 14.21 13.80
N ARG A 124 -0.96 14.74 13.22
CA ARG A 124 -0.86 15.34 11.89
C ARG A 124 0.23 16.42 11.85
N ALA A 125 0.30 17.28 12.86
CA ALA A 125 1.26 18.38 12.93
C ALA A 125 2.71 17.87 12.99
N THR A 126 2.97 16.81 13.76
CA THR A 126 4.33 16.22 13.86
C THR A 126 4.74 15.48 12.59
N LEU A 127 3.79 15.00 11.78
CA LEU A 127 4.06 14.33 10.51
C LEU A 127 4.08 15.28 9.29
N ASP A 128 3.50 16.48 9.36
CA ASP A 128 3.43 17.41 8.23
C ASP A 128 4.77 17.74 7.56
N PRO A 129 5.89 17.95 8.30
CA PRO A 129 7.20 18.15 7.67
C PRO A 129 7.67 16.94 6.86
N TYR A 130 7.37 15.73 7.33
CA TYR A 130 7.74 14.47 6.69
C TYR A 130 6.83 14.16 5.50
N TYR A 131 5.53 14.46 5.59
CA TYR A 131 4.64 14.46 4.44
C TYR A 131 5.17 15.35 3.32
N ALA A 132 5.53 16.59 3.65
CA ALA A 132 6.08 17.54 2.66
C ALA A 132 7.40 17.04 2.04
N ARG A 133 8.22 16.31 2.82
CA ARG A 133 9.47 15.71 2.33
C ARG A 133 9.18 14.59 1.34
N ALA A 134 8.27 13.68 1.68
CA ALA A 134 7.86 12.57 0.82
C ALA A 134 7.16 13.07 -0.47
N GLU A 135 6.30 14.07 -0.37
CA GLU A 135 5.64 14.69 -1.52
C GLU A 135 6.66 15.27 -2.52
N ARG A 136 7.69 15.96 -2.03
CA ARG A 136 8.77 16.46 -2.90
C ARG A 136 9.54 15.34 -3.59
N ALA A 137 9.90 14.29 -2.82
CA ALA A 137 10.65 13.16 -3.35
C ALA A 137 9.85 12.38 -4.41
N LEU A 138 8.57 12.16 -4.16
CA LEU A 138 7.65 11.47 -5.07
C LEU A 138 7.08 12.40 -6.15
N ARG A 139 7.47 13.69 -6.15
CA ARG A 139 6.96 14.71 -7.08
C ARG A 139 5.44 14.75 -7.14
N VAL A 140 4.82 14.68 -5.97
CA VAL A 140 3.36 14.72 -5.83
C VAL A 140 2.85 16.09 -6.26
N ARG A 141 1.85 16.12 -7.12
CA ARG A 141 1.08 17.32 -7.41
C ARG A 141 -0.39 17.01 -7.66
N GLN A 142 -1.21 17.99 -7.41
CA GLN A 142 -2.62 17.92 -7.73
C GLN A 142 -2.83 18.15 -9.25
N PRO A 143 -3.63 17.32 -9.95
CA PRO A 143 -3.96 17.56 -11.36
C PRO A 143 -4.74 18.85 -11.52
N SER A 144 -4.59 19.54 -12.64
CA SER A 144 -5.54 20.57 -13.08
C SER A 144 -6.87 19.91 -13.49
N TRP A 145 -7.96 20.66 -13.57
CA TRP A 145 -9.24 20.10 -14.01
C TRP A 145 -9.19 19.51 -15.44
N ASN A 146 -8.32 20.03 -16.30
CA ASN A 146 -8.11 19.48 -17.64
C ASN A 146 -7.35 18.14 -17.66
N GLU A 147 -6.69 17.79 -16.54
CA GLU A 147 -5.95 16.54 -16.36
C GLU A 147 -6.75 15.50 -15.57
N VAL A 148 -7.91 15.88 -15.04
CA VAL A 148 -8.85 14.97 -14.37
C VAL A 148 -9.40 13.98 -15.39
N SER A 149 -9.52 12.70 -15.01
CA SER A 149 -10.16 11.67 -15.83
C SER A 149 -11.62 12.02 -16.16
N LYS A 150 -12.16 11.46 -17.23
CA LYS A 150 -13.58 11.67 -17.55
C LYS A 150 -14.49 11.13 -16.46
N SER A 151 -14.19 9.95 -15.92
CA SER A 151 -14.88 9.36 -14.76
C SER A 151 -14.82 10.27 -13.53
N GLY A 152 -13.63 10.79 -13.20
CA GLY A 152 -13.46 11.75 -12.10
C GLY A 152 -14.20 13.06 -12.32
N GLY A 153 -14.21 13.57 -13.55
CA GLY A 153 -14.99 14.76 -13.90
C GLY A 153 -16.50 14.55 -13.76
N LEU A 154 -16.99 13.38 -14.18
CA LEU A 154 -18.40 13.02 -14.00
C LEU A 154 -18.76 12.87 -12.51
N TRP A 155 -17.93 12.16 -11.74
CA TRP A 155 -18.14 12.04 -10.29
C TRP A 155 -18.13 13.40 -9.60
N ALA A 156 -17.21 14.29 -9.94
CA ALA A 156 -17.17 15.65 -9.42
C ALA A 156 -18.43 16.45 -9.74
N ALA A 157 -18.96 16.35 -10.97
CA ALA A 157 -20.19 16.99 -11.37
C ALA A 157 -21.41 16.44 -10.59
N THR A 158 -21.44 15.12 -10.41
CA THR A 158 -22.49 14.42 -9.64
C THR A 158 -22.50 14.87 -8.18
N LEU A 159 -21.35 14.87 -7.52
CA LEU A 159 -21.21 15.34 -6.14
C LEU A 159 -21.66 16.79 -5.97
N ARG A 160 -21.19 17.70 -6.84
CA ARG A 160 -21.57 19.11 -6.79
C ARG A 160 -23.05 19.32 -7.03
N ALA A 161 -23.66 18.60 -7.97
CA ALA A 161 -25.09 18.64 -8.20
C ALA A 161 -25.87 18.14 -6.97
N ALA A 162 -25.30 17.25 -6.17
CA ALA A 162 -25.87 16.78 -4.91
C ALA A 162 -25.57 17.71 -3.70
N GLY A 163 -24.82 18.80 -3.88
CA GLY A 163 -24.49 19.73 -2.81
C GLY A 163 -23.22 19.34 -2.02
N HIS A 164 -22.48 18.33 -2.50
CA HIS A 164 -21.26 17.87 -1.87
C HIS A 164 -20.01 18.55 -2.44
N THR A 165 -18.94 18.56 -1.63
CA THR A 165 -17.62 19.01 -2.11
C THR A 165 -16.93 17.92 -2.90
N CYS A 166 -16.03 18.34 -3.78
CA CYS A 166 -15.18 17.42 -4.53
C CYS A 166 -13.81 18.03 -4.72
N ASP A 167 -12.80 17.32 -4.26
CA ASP A 167 -11.40 17.67 -4.40
C ASP A 167 -10.72 16.82 -5.46
N ARG A 168 -9.61 17.34 -6.03
CA ARG A 168 -8.75 16.59 -6.93
C ARG A 168 -7.71 15.84 -6.11
N VAL A 169 -7.49 14.57 -6.43
CA VAL A 169 -6.53 13.71 -5.73
C VAL A 169 -5.10 14.09 -6.14
N PRO A 170 -4.21 14.46 -5.20
CA PRO A 170 -2.79 14.62 -5.49
C PRO A 170 -2.16 13.29 -5.92
N LEU A 171 -1.36 13.32 -6.97
CA LEU A 171 -0.82 12.12 -7.61
C LEU A 171 0.71 12.19 -7.74
N ALA A 172 1.38 11.09 -7.47
CA ALA A 172 2.80 10.89 -7.74
C ALA A 172 3.01 10.44 -9.19
N ILE A 173 2.64 11.29 -10.16
CA ILE A 173 2.71 11.02 -11.59
C ILE A 173 3.41 12.18 -12.29
N ASP A 174 4.32 11.88 -13.21
CA ASP A 174 4.77 12.82 -14.22
C ASP A 174 3.68 12.97 -15.30
N PHE A 175 2.91 14.03 -15.22
CA PHE A 175 1.77 14.27 -16.11
C PHE A 175 2.21 14.53 -17.55
N GLY A 176 3.44 14.98 -17.77
CA GLY A 176 4.00 15.18 -19.12
C GLY A 176 4.32 13.86 -19.83
N ARG A 177 4.58 12.79 -19.06
CA ARG A 177 4.86 11.45 -19.59
C ARG A 177 3.66 10.54 -19.59
N CYS A 178 2.66 10.83 -18.78
CA CYS A 178 1.47 9.98 -18.65
C CYS A 178 0.65 10.00 -19.95
N VAL A 179 0.45 8.83 -20.52
CA VAL A 179 -0.36 8.63 -21.73
C VAL A 179 -1.78 8.18 -21.44
N ASP A 180 -2.20 8.25 -20.18
CA ASP A 180 -3.55 7.90 -19.72
C ASP A 180 -3.98 6.44 -20.04
N ALA A 181 -3.02 5.52 -19.99
CA ALA A 181 -3.23 4.10 -20.32
C ALA A 181 -4.04 3.32 -19.28
N LYS A 182 -4.21 3.86 -18.04
CA LYS A 182 -4.94 3.25 -16.91
C LYS A 182 -4.44 1.89 -16.39
N TRP A 183 -3.25 1.47 -16.77
CA TRP A 183 -2.63 0.22 -16.33
C TRP A 183 -1.67 0.42 -15.14
N CYS A 184 -1.89 1.43 -14.31
CA CYS A 184 -1.00 1.74 -13.19
C CYS A 184 -0.87 0.59 -12.18
N HIS A 185 -1.92 -0.19 -12.00
CA HIS A 185 -1.97 -1.33 -11.08
C HIS A 185 -1.17 -2.56 -11.54
N THR A 186 -0.74 -2.65 -12.79
CA THR A 186 0.12 -3.73 -13.30
C THR A 186 1.56 -3.27 -13.56
N GLY A 187 1.90 -2.03 -13.14
CA GLY A 187 3.16 -1.38 -13.40
C GLY A 187 3.06 -0.34 -14.54
N CYS A 188 3.96 0.64 -14.53
CA CYS A 188 3.92 1.73 -15.51
C CYS A 188 5.02 1.56 -16.55
N ILE A 189 4.69 1.03 -17.73
CA ILE A 189 5.65 0.82 -18.83
C ILE A 189 6.22 2.12 -19.40
N PHE A 190 5.55 3.26 -19.16
CA PHE A 190 5.99 4.57 -19.67
C PHE A 190 6.89 5.32 -18.69
N GLY A 191 7.16 4.76 -17.50
CA GLY A 191 7.94 5.43 -16.46
C GLY A 191 7.34 6.77 -16.01
N ALA A 192 6.03 6.95 -16.18
CA ALA A 192 5.33 8.17 -15.77
C ALA A 192 4.96 8.17 -14.29
N LYS A 193 4.77 6.99 -13.70
CA LYS A 193 4.47 6.86 -12.28
C LYS A 193 5.75 6.98 -11.45
N ASN A 194 5.78 7.89 -10.49
CA ASN A 194 6.90 8.04 -9.57
C ASN A 194 6.83 6.93 -8.51
N THR A 195 7.80 6.04 -8.53
CA THR A 195 7.91 4.88 -7.65
C THR A 195 9.17 5.01 -6.79
N VAL A 196 9.21 4.35 -5.63
CA VAL A 196 10.39 4.46 -4.76
C VAL A 196 11.66 3.84 -5.36
N ASN A 197 11.53 2.89 -6.28
CA ASN A 197 12.66 2.31 -6.98
C ASN A 197 13.24 3.26 -8.06
N THR A 198 12.53 4.28 -8.50
CA THR A 198 13.04 5.28 -9.45
C THR A 198 13.53 6.56 -8.78
N ASN A 199 13.37 6.72 -7.49
CA ASN A 199 13.84 7.86 -6.71
C ASN A 199 14.66 7.45 -5.48
N TYR A 200 14.05 7.17 -4.33
CA TYR A 200 14.76 6.84 -3.09
C TYR A 200 15.76 5.70 -3.25
N LEU A 201 15.30 4.56 -3.76
CA LEU A 201 16.16 3.38 -3.87
C LEU A 201 17.23 3.56 -4.94
N ALA A 202 16.87 4.11 -6.10
CA ALA A 202 17.84 4.40 -7.15
C ALA A 202 18.92 5.39 -6.70
N ALA A 203 18.53 6.43 -5.93
CA ALA A 203 19.47 7.36 -5.35
C ALA A 203 20.42 6.69 -4.33
N ALA A 204 19.87 5.80 -3.49
CA ALA A 204 20.66 5.02 -2.54
C ALA A 204 21.67 4.10 -3.25
N GLN A 205 21.23 3.40 -4.30
CA GLN A 205 22.11 2.55 -5.13
C GLN A 205 23.20 3.35 -5.84
N ALA A 206 22.87 4.55 -6.34
CA ALA A 206 23.80 5.41 -7.03
C ALA A 206 24.99 5.85 -6.15
N VAL A 207 24.82 5.87 -4.83
CA VAL A 207 25.91 6.18 -3.88
C VAL A 207 26.55 4.94 -3.26
N GLY A 208 26.08 3.72 -3.60
CA GLY A 208 26.75 2.47 -3.21
C GLY A 208 25.93 1.50 -2.37
N VAL A 209 24.69 1.85 -1.94
CA VAL A 209 23.82 0.91 -1.21
C VAL A 209 23.57 -0.35 -2.04
N GLN A 210 23.73 -1.51 -1.42
CA GLN A 210 23.51 -2.80 -2.06
C GLN A 210 22.02 -3.15 -2.02
N VAL A 211 21.48 -3.63 -3.15
CA VAL A 211 20.12 -4.18 -3.24
C VAL A 211 20.18 -5.57 -3.82
N ARG A 212 19.70 -6.55 -3.08
CA ARG A 212 19.61 -7.96 -3.51
C ARG A 212 18.17 -8.36 -3.70
N PRO A 213 17.70 -8.48 -4.93
CA PRO A 213 16.42 -9.11 -5.23
C PRO A 213 16.45 -10.61 -4.94
N ASP A 214 15.30 -11.26 -5.02
CA ASP A 214 15.13 -12.70 -4.90
C ASP A 214 15.65 -13.26 -3.57
N ARG A 215 15.43 -12.50 -2.47
CA ARG A 215 15.81 -12.86 -1.10
C ARG A 215 14.62 -12.76 -0.17
N GLN A 216 14.06 -13.90 0.22
CA GLN A 216 12.97 -13.97 1.19
C GLN A 216 13.56 -14.17 2.60
N VAL A 217 13.37 -13.19 3.45
CA VAL A 217 13.77 -13.32 4.85
C VAL A 217 12.76 -14.19 5.59
N GLU A 218 13.27 -15.25 6.23
CA GLU A 218 12.47 -16.20 6.98
C GLU A 218 12.43 -15.88 8.47
N SER A 219 13.57 -15.59 9.07
CA SER A 219 13.67 -15.35 10.50
C SER A 219 14.82 -14.40 10.84
N VAL A 220 14.78 -13.91 12.07
CA VAL A 220 15.79 -13.05 12.68
C VAL A 220 16.11 -13.61 14.05
N ARG A 221 17.40 -13.67 14.40
CA ARG A 221 17.87 -14.03 15.75
C ARG A 221 18.83 -12.97 16.28
N ALA A 222 19.01 -12.95 17.58
CA ALA A 222 20.06 -12.14 18.20
C ALA A 222 21.45 -12.63 17.75
N SER A 223 22.37 -11.69 17.49
CA SER A 223 23.76 -12.02 17.22
C SER A 223 24.53 -12.27 18.52
N THR A 224 25.48 -13.19 18.47
CA THR A 224 26.47 -13.42 19.54
C THR A 224 27.80 -12.74 19.24
N THR A 225 27.94 -12.08 18.09
CA THR A 225 29.16 -11.40 17.66
C THR A 225 29.22 -10.00 18.27
N ASP A 226 30.32 -9.66 18.89
CA ASP A 226 30.52 -8.33 19.47
C ASP A 226 30.37 -7.21 18.43
N GLY A 227 29.62 -6.18 18.81
CA GLY A 227 29.31 -5.04 17.96
C GLY A 227 28.22 -5.28 16.90
N TYR A 228 27.65 -6.48 16.78
CA TYR A 228 26.49 -6.80 15.95
C TYR A 228 25.29 -7.19 16.83
N ARG A 229 24.08 -6.95 16.37
CA ARG A 229 22.87 -7.20 17.17
C ARG A 229 22.00 -8.31 16.62
N TYR A 230 21.92 -8.43 15.29
CA TYR A 230 20.99 -9.35 14.64
C TYR A 230 21.65 -10.16 13.54
N VAL A 231 21.16 -11.39 13.36
CA VAL A 231 21.43 -12.24 12.20
C VAL A 231 20.12 -12.47 11.49
N VAL A 232 20.12 -12.21 10.20
CA VAL A 232 18.98 -12.39 9.30
C VAL A 232 19.22 -13.63 8.45
N THR A 233 18.29 -14.57 8.42
CA THR A 233 18.31 -15.71 7.50
C THR A 233 17.39 -15.43 6.33
N ALA A 234 17.94 -15.51 5.13
CA ALA A 234 17.21 -15.24 3.88
C ALA A 234 17.40 -16.39 2.89
N ASP A 235 16.30 -16.88 2.34
CA ASP A 235 16.29 -17.88 1.28
C ASP A 235 16.38 -17.22 -0.10
N VAL A 236 17.12 -17.89 -1.00
CA VAL A 236 17.16 -17.50 -2.41
C VAL A 236 15.89 -17.98 -3.09
N MET A 237 15.20 -17.07 -3.79
CA MET A 237 13.94 -17.35 -4.46
C MET A 237 14.14 -17.64 -5.94
N ASP A 238 13.39 -18.60 -6.49
CA ASP A 238 13.27 -18.83 -7.92
C ASP A 238 12.23 -17.90 -8.54
N ASN A 239 12.64 -16.69 -8.92
CA ASN A 239 11.80 -15.67 -9.54
C ASN A 239 12.14 -15.41 -11.01
N GLU A 240 13.18 -16.05 -11.56
CA GLU A 240 13.67 -15.80 -12.91
C GLU A 240 13.20 -16.86 -13.92
N GLY A 241 13.34 -16.55 -15.22
CA GLY A 241 13.00 -17.43 -16.32
C GLY A 241 11.54 -17.36 -16.76
N ASP A 242 11.17 -18.22 -17.70
CA ASP A 242 9.85 -18.23 -18.33
C ASP A 242 8.77 -18.85 -17.41
N HIS A 243 9.18 -19.77 -16.52
CA HIS A 243 8.29 -20.48 -15.59
C HIS A 243 8.87 -20.55 -14.18
N PRO A 244 9.05 -19.39 -13.49
CA PRO A 244 9.62 -19.38 -12.14
C PRO A 244 8.69 -20.07 -11.16
N THR A 245 9.22 -20.88 -10.24
CA THR A 245 8.42 -21.54 -9.20
C THR A 245 7.98 -20.56 -8.11
N ARG A 246 8.70 -19.46 -7.94
CA ARG A 246 8.50 -18.45 -6.87
C ARG A 246 8.57 -19.05 -5.46
N GLN A 247 9.32 -20.11 -5.35
CA GLN A 247 9.59 -20.83 -4.11
C GLN A 247 11.08 -20.70 -3.75
N PRO A 248 11.44 -20.92 -2.49
CA PRO A 248 12.85 -21.02 -2.12
C PRO A 248 13.56 -22.12 -2.91
N VAL A 249 14.76 -21.80 -3.38
CA VAL A 249 15.64 -22.78 -4.01
C VAL A 249 16.27 -23.65 -2.94
N ASN A 250 16.02 -24.95 -2.99
CA ASN A 250 16.46 -25.90 -1.97
C ASN A 250 17.98 -25.79 -1.66
N GLY A 251 18.28 -25.61 -0.38
CA GLY A 251 19.66 -25.53 0.12
C GLY A 251 20.39 -24.22 -0.18
N GLN A 252 19.69 -23.20 -0.71
CA GLN A 252 20.28 -21.89 -0.94
C GLN A 252 19.69 -20.88 0.04
N SER A 253 20.42 -20.63 1.13
CA SER A 253 20.12 -19.59 2.10
C SER A 253 21.36 -18.78 2.44
N GLU A 254 21.16 -17.54 2.86
CA GLU A 254 22.21 -16.61 3.28
C GLU A 254 21.96 -16.19 4.73
N GLU A 255 23.04 -16.01 5.49
CA GLU A 255 23.00 -15.36 6.79
C GLU A 255 23.70 -14.00 6.72
N ILE A 256 23.02 -12.97 7.15
CA ILE A 256 23.53 -11.59 7.19
C ILE A 256 23.53 -11.12 8.65
N GLU A 257 24.69 -10.73 9.15
CA GLU A 257 24.87 -10.19 10.48
C GLU A 257 24.92 -8.66 10.43
N CYS A 258 24.11 -7.97 11.25
CA CYS A 258 23.98 -6.51 11.19
C CYS A 258 23.90 -5.84 12.57
N ARG A 259 24.28 -4.55 12.63
CA ARG A 259 24.16 -3.69 13.82
C ARG A 259 22.74 -3.14 13.97
N VAL A 260 22.15 -2.73 12.87
CA VAL A 260 20.78 -2.20 12.77
C VAL A 260 19.99 -3.01 11.76
N LEU A 261 18.80 -3.44 12.16
CA LEU A 261 17.87 -4.17 11.31
C LEU A 261 16.58 -3.37 11.11
N VAL A 262 16.23 -3.13 9.86
CA VAL A 262 14.98 -2.47 9.47
C VAL A 262 14.10 -3.48 8.75
N LEU A 263 13.00 -3.89 9.38
CA LEU A 263 11.97 -4.70 8.75
C LEU A 263 10.99 -3.77 8.02
N SER A 264 10.88 -3.97 6.72
CA SER A 264 10.03 -3.19 5.80
C SER A 264 9.34 -4.08 4.76
N ALA A 265 9.03 -5.32 5.15
CA ALA A 265 8.38 -6.31 4.30
C ALA A 265 6.85 -6.11 4.16
N GLY A 266 6.33 -5.01 4.71
CA GLY A 266 4.92 -4.64 4.71
C GLY A 266 4.08 -5.39 5.75
N ALA A 267 2.80 -5.00 5.90
CA ALA A 267 1.91 -5.59 6.90
C ALA A 267 1.70 -7.11 6.73
N MET A 268 1.94 -7.64 5.53
CA MET A 268 1.81 -9.08 5.26
C MET A 268 3.13 -9.85 5.37
N GLY A 269 4.28 -9.16 5.49
CA GLY A 269 5.60 -9.81 5.57
C GLY A 269 6.30 -9.61 6.91
N THR A 270 6.33 -8.39 7.43
CA THR A 270 7.02 -8.05 8.69
C THR A 270 6.49 -8.81 9.91
N PRO A 271 5.16 -8.89 10.17
CA PRO A 271 4.66 -9.63 11.32
C PRO A 271 5.00 -11.12 11.30
N PRO A 272 4.83 -11.87 10.19
CA PRO A 272 5.22 -13.28 10.15
C PRO A 272 6.70 -13.55 10.45
N ILE A 273 7.61 -12.67 9.99
CA ILE A 273 9.05 -12.77 10.31
C ILE A 273 9.27 -12.70 11.83
N LEU A 274 8.71 -11.69 12.48
CA LEU A 274 8.86 -11.53 13.94
C LEU A 274 8.15 -12.64 14.73
N MET A 275 7.00 -13.10 14.25
CA MET A 275 6.29 -14.22 14.89
C MET A 275 7.11 -15.51 14.84
N ARG A 276 7.72 -15.85 13.70
CA ARG A 276 8.60 -17.02 13.59
C ARG A 276 9.81 -16.88 14.52
N SER A 277 10.47 -15.73 14.50
CA SER A 277 11.63 -15.46 15.35
C SER A 277 11.29 -15.59 16.84
N LYS A 278 10.10 -15.12 17.25
CA LYS A 278 9.63 -15.29 18.63
C LYS A 278 9.33 -16.74 18.98
N GLN A 279 8.63 -17.46 18.10
CA GLN A 279 8.25 -18.86 18.33
C GLN A 279 9.45 -19.80 18.38
N ASN A 280 10.48 -19.53 17.56
CA ASN A 280 11.74 -20.26 17.61
C ASN A 280 12.56 -19.99 18.89
N GLY A 281 12.18 -19.00 19.70
CA GLY A 281 12.96 -18.55 20.84
C GLY A 281 14.14 -17.62 20.48
N ASP A 282 14.23 -17.20 19.21
CA ASP A 282 15.31 -16.35 18.68
C ASP A 282 15.18 -14.89 19.16
N LEU A 283 13.94 -14.40 19.30
CA LEU A 283 13.60 -13.07 19.79
C LEU A 283 12.44 -13.13 20.81
N PRO A 284 12.65 -13.71 21.99
CA PRO A 284 11.57 -13.93 22.97
C PRO A 284 11.02 -12.62 23.56
N SER A 285 11.78 -11.53 23.48
CA SER A 285 11.39 -10.20 23.97
C SER A 285 10.35 -9.49 23.08
N VAL A 286 10.08 -9.97 21.88
CA VAL A 286 9.04 -9.37 21.02
C VAL A 286 7.67 -9.45 21.71
N SER A 287 6.90 -8.35 21.66
CA SER A 287 5.58 -8.24 22.27
C SER A 287 4.62 -9.37 21.85
N ASP A 288 3.73 -9.76 22.76
CA ASP A 288 2.63 -10.70 22.47
C ASP A 288 1.54 -10.08 21.58
N ARG A 289 1.63 -8.79 21.31
CA ARG A 289 0.78 -8.08 20.35
C ARG A 289 1.22 -8.28 18.90
N ILE A 290 2.35 -8.95 18.65
CA ILE A 290 2.78 -9.28 17.29
C ILE A 290 1.73 -10.13 16.57
N GLY A 291 1.42 -9.77 15.33
CA GLY A 291 0.39 -10.42 14.51
C GLY A 291 -1.03 -9.96 14.79
N LYS A 292 -1.29 -9.17 15.84
CA LYS A 292 -2.63 -8.65 16.17
C LYS A 292 -2.92 -7.33 15.45
N HIS A 293 -4.22 -6.98 15.36
CA HIS A 293 -4.70 -5.72 14.80
C HIS A 293 -4.30 -5.53 13.32
N VAL A 294 -4.50 -6.55 12.50
CA VAL A 294 -4.37 -6.46 11.05
C VAL A 294 -5.64 -5.84 10.48
N GLY A 295 -5.47 -4.77 9.69
CA GLY A 295 -6.57 -4.04 9.07
C GLY A 295 -6.50 -4.05 7.56
N VAL A 296 -7.65 -3.79 6.91
CA VAL A 296 -7.80 -3.64 5.47
C VAL A 296 -7.83 -2.17 5.02
N ASN A 297 -7.53 -1.24 5.93
CA ASN A 297 -7.66 0.21 5.73
C ASN A 297 -9.07 0.63 5.24
N GLY A 298 -10.05 -0.23 5.47
CA GLY A 298 -11.43 0.00 5.10
C GLY A 298 -11.71 -0.03 3.60
N ASP A 299 -10.90 -0.71 2.81
CA ASP A 299 -11.11 -0.81 1.37
C ASP A 299 -12.49 -1.39 1.04
N HIS A 300 -13.32 -0.60 0.35
CA HIS A 300 -14.64 -1.00 -0.10
C HIS A 300 -14.92 -0.42 -1.48
N VAL A 301 -15.12 -1.28 -2.45
CA VAL A 301 -15.42 -0.88 -3.83
C VAL A 301 -16.91 -0.99 -4.11
N ALA A 302 -17.45 0.05 -4.75
CA ALA A 302 -18.81 0.09 -5.24
C ALA A 302 -18.84 0.61 -6.68
N GLY A 303 -19.93 0.36 -7.40
CA GLY A 303 -20.10 0.83 -8.76
C GLY A 303 -21.31 1.77 -8.89
N VAL A 304 -21.28 2.53 -9.97
CA VAL A 304 -22.40 3.34 -10.44
C VAL A 304 -22.55 3.14 -11.93
N GLU A 305 -23.73 2.77 -12.39
CA GLU A 305 -24.10 2.82 -13.80
C GLU A 305 -24.95 4.08 -14.04
N TYR A 306 -24.43 4.98 -14.85
CA TYR A 306 -25.12 6.22 -15.18
C TYR A 306 -26.08 6.05 -16.34
N ASP A 307 -27.16 6.86 -16.32
CA ASP A 307 -28.03 7.05 -17.48
C ASP A 307 -27.47 8.18 -18.36
N PRO A 308 -26.96 7.87 -19.58
CA PRO A 308 -26.36 8.88 -20.46
C PRO A 308 -27.31 10.01 -20.85
N GLN A 309 -28.63 9.74 -20.93
CA GLN A 309 -29.62 10.77 -21.24
C GLN A 309 -29.77 11.73 -20.05
N LYS A 310 -29.89 11.22 -18.84
CA LYS A 310 -30.02 12.03 -17.62
C LYS A 310 -28.77 12.87 -17.36
N ILE A 311 -27.58 12.31 -17.63
CA ILE A 311 -26.33 13.07 -17.55
C ILE A 311 -26.34 14.28 -18.47
N ARG A 312 -26.77 14.13 -19.74
CA ARG A 312 -26.90 15.25 -20.67
C ARG A 312 -27.93 16.27 -20.22
N GLU A 313 -29.11 15.81 -19.80
CA GLU A 313 -30.22 16.67 -19.40
C GLU A 313 -29.94 17.45 -18.12
N GLN A 314 -29.44 16.80 -17.07
CA GLN A 314 -29.33 17.37 -15.74
C GLN A 314 -27.96 18.00 -15.47
N LEU A 315 -26.86 17.34 -15.88
CA LEU A 315 -25.50 17.83 -15.63
C LEU A 315 -24.97 18.70 -16.78
N LYS A 316 -25.70 18.81 -17.88
CA LYS A 316 -25.31 19.58 -19.09
C LYS A 316 -23.93 19.19 -19.61
N LEU A 317 -23.57 17.91 -19.48
CA LEU A 317 -22.29 17.38 -19.99
C LEU A 317 -22.49 16.86 -21.41
N PRO A 318 -21.96 17.54 -22.43
CA PRO A 318 -22.06 17.07 -23.82
C PRO A 318 -21.13 15.87 -24.05
N GLY A 319 -21.59 14.90 -24.83
CA GLY A 319 -20.74 13.86 -25.37
C GLY A 319 -20.11 12.94 -24.31
N TYR A 320 -20.94 12.42 -23.40
CA TYR A 320 -20.49 11.38 -22.48
C TYR A 320 -20.14 10.12 -23.27
N ALA A 321 -18.87 9.84 -23.41
CA ALA A 321 -18.35 8.61 -23.99
C ALA A 321 -16.99 8.31 -23.38
N ALA A 322 -16.77 7.05 -23.06
CA ALA A 322 -15.46 6.50 -22.68
C ALA A 322 -14.88 7.01 -21.36
N VAL A 323 -15.50 6.63 -20.25
CA VAL A 323 -14.92 6.76 -18.89
C VAL A 323 -13.56 6.04 -18.72
N TYR A 324 -13.21 5.17 -19.65
CA TYR A 324 -12.02 4.32 -19.58
C TYR A 324 -10.69 4.99 -19.96
N LYS A 325 -10.65 6.32 -20.16
CA LYS A 325 -9.41 7.06 -20.44
C LYS A 325 -9.09 8.06 -19.35
N GLY A 326 -7.83 8.19 -19.00
CA GLY A 326 -7.33 9.13 -18.01
C GLY A 326 -6.51 8.46 -16.91
N LYS A 327 -6.22 9.18 -15.87
CA LYS A 327 -5.53 8.66 -14.68
C LYS A 327 -6.50 7.83 -13.84
N PRO A 328 -6.02 6.82 -13.10
CA PRO A 328 -6.91 5.82 -12.48
C PRO A 328 -7.67 6.32 -11.25
N ILE A 329 -7.29 7.47 -10.69
CA ILE A 329 -7.91 8.05 -9.50
C ILE A 329 -7.63 9.55 -9.52
N THR A 330 -8.67 10.38 -9.62
CA THR A 330 -8.46 11.83 -9.84
C THR A 330 -9.33 12.74 -8.98
N THR A 331 -10.44 12.25 -8.42
CA THR A 331 -11.36 13.04 -7.63
C THR A 331 -11.83 12.28 -6.39
N MET A 332 -12.13 13.02 -5.33
CA MET A 332 -12.57 12.48 -4.05
C MET A 332 -13.39 13.49 -3.26
N THR A 333 -14.03 13.00 -2.20
CA THR A 333 -14.67 13.84 -1.18
C THR A 333 -14.41 13.29 0.22
N TYR A 334 -14.30 14.22 1.18
CA TYR A 334 -14.22 13.94 2.62
C TYR A 334 -15.52 14.29 3.36
N ASP A 335 -16.61 14.62 2.68
CA ASP A 335 -17.81 15.15 3.30
C ASP A 335 -18.41 14.24 4.38
N TRP A 336 -18.18 12.93 4.27
CA TRP A 336 -18.58 11.95 5.29
C TRP A 336 -17.45 11.57 6.28
N TYR A 337 -16.28 12.14 6.13
CA TYR A 337 -15.17 11.92 7.07
C TYR A 337 -15.00 13.09 8.04
N VAL A 338 -14.95 14.30 7.51
CA VAL A 338 -14.79 15.52 8.30
C VAL A 338 -16.18 16.07 8.64
N LYS A 339 -16.46 16.24 9.94
CA LYS A 339 -17.73 16.83 10.38
C LYS A 339 -17.91 18.21 9.77
N ARG A 340 -19.02 18.42 9.09
CA ARG A 340 -19.46 19.71 8.57
C ARG A 340 -20.89 20.00 9.00
N PRO A 341 -21.28 21.26 9.25
CA PRO A 341 -22.67 21.59 9.54
C PRO A 341 -23.58 21.09 8.41
N GLY A 342 -24.63 20.33 8.76
CA GLY A 342 -25.55 19.73 7.80
C GLY A 342 -25.12 18.40 7.18
N HIS A 343 -23.95 17.87 7.53
CA HIS A 343 -23.46 16.55 7.12
C HIS A 343 -22.93 15.81 8.35
N GLU A 344 -23.84 15.38 9.20
CA GLU A 344 -23.53 14.55 10.35
C GLU A 344 -23.44 13.09 9.90
N ASN A 345 -22.36 12.41 10.29
CA ASN A 345 -22.07 11.04 9.86
C ASN A 345 -22.37 9.98 10.92
N ASP A 346 -23.05 10.35 12.02
CA ASP A 346 -23.40 9.46 13.15
C ASP A 346 -22.22 8.57 13.63
N GLY A 347 -21.00 9.10 13.56
CA GLY A 347 -19.79 8.33 13.88
C GLY A 347 -19.33 7.37 12.79
N LYS A 348 -20.04 7.25 11.66
CA LYS A 348 -19.70 6.38 10.53
C LYS A 348 -18.89 7.16 9.50
N ARG A 349 -17.56 7.15 9.63
CA ARG A 349 -16.66 7.97 8.82
C ARG A 349 -16.07 7.22 7.65
N PHE A 350 -16.14 7.84 6.46
CA PHE A 350 -15.52 7.34 5.23
C PHE A 350 -15.23 8.47 4.25
N SER A 351 -14.26 8.27 3.36
CA SER A 351 -14.08 9.09 2.17
C SER A 351 -14.51 8.32 0.93
N LEU A 352 -14.89 9.03 -0.13
CA LEU A 352 -15.23 8.44 -1.42
C LEU A 352 -14.28 8.96 -2.49
N GLN A 353 -13.68 8.05 -3.23
CA GLN A 353 -12.74 8.32 -4.30
C GLN A 353 -13.25 7.69 -5.59
N GLU A 354 -13.25 8.45 -6.70
CA GLU A 354 -13.43 7.82 -8.00
C GLU A 354 -12.15 7.05 -8.33
N ILE A 355 -12.33 5.79 -8.70
CA ILE A 355 -11.25 4.96 -9.19
C ILE A 355 -11.59 4.39 -10.57
N PHE A 356 -10.57 3.96 -11.27
CA PHE A 356 -10.73 3.14 -12.45
C PHE A 356 -9.68 2.02 -12.42
N LEU A 357 -10.17 0.80 -12.43
CA LEU A 357 -9.40 -0.37 -12.73
C LEU A 357 -9.56 -0.72 -14.22
N SER A 358 -8.72 -1.58 -14.78
CA SER A 358 -8.83 -1.92 -16.19
C SER A 358 -10.15 -2.65 -16.49
N THR A 359 -10.62 -2.58 -17.73
CA THR A 359 -11.88 -3.21 -18.18
C THR A 359 -11.97 -4.70 -17.84
N LEU A 360 -10.81 -5.38 -17.75
CA LEU A 360 -10.77 -6.80 -17.37
C LEU A 360 -11.04 -7.05 -15.89
N THR A 361 -10.86 -6.05 -15.01
CA THR A 361 -11.26 -6.18 -13.61
C THR A 361 -12.76 -6.32 -13.44
N ASN A 362 -13.54 -5.92 -14.45
CA ASN A 362 -14.98 -6.18 -14.47
C ASN A 362 -15.33 -7.67 -14.36
N PHE A 363 -14.45 -8.56 -14.82
CA PHE A 363 -14.65 -10.00 -14.64
C PHE A 363 -14.47 -10.48 -13.19
N LEU A 364 -13.80 -9.68 -12.36
CA LEU A 364 -13.60 -9.98 -10.93
C LEU A 364 -14.80 -9.52 -10.08
N TYR A 365 -15.67 -8.66 -10.64
CA TYR A 365 -16.85 -8.18 -9.96
C TYR A 365 -18.09 -8.89 -10.51
N ASP A 366 -18.82 -9.50 -9.60
CA ASP A 366 -20.17 -9.93 -9.88
C ASP A 366 -21.08 -8.69 -9.82
N ASP A 367 -21.54 -8.24 -10.98
CA ASP A 367 -22.40 -7.07 -11.12
C ASP A 367 -23.89 -7.39 -11.04
N GLY A 368 -24.23 -8.59 -10.71
CA GLY A 368 -25.62 -8.98 -10.50
C GLY A 368 -25.79 -10.50 -10.41
N ARG A 369 -26.65 -10.89 -9.51
CA ARG A 369 -27.21 -12.23 -9.48
C ARG A 369 -28.28 -12.30 -10.57
N ASP A 370 -28.43 -13.46 -11.17
CA ASP A 370 -29.62 -13.72 -11.97
C ASP A 370 -30.88 -13.65 -11.09
N PRO A 371 -32.09 -13.65 -11.64
CA PRO A 371 -33.33 -13.67 -10.87
C PRO A 371 -33.44 -14.82 -9.87
N ALA A 372 -32.64 -15.89 -10.04
CA ALA A 372 -32.56 -17.03 -9.13
C ALA A 372 -31.50 -16.83 -8.01
N GLY A 373 -30.76 -15.70 -8.02
CA GLY A 373 -29.80 -15.36 -6.99
C GLY A 373 -28.39 -15.93 -7.19
N GLU A 374 -28.11 -16.55 -8.34
CA GLU A 374 -26.80 -17.10 -8.67
C GLU A 374 -25.86 -16.07 -9.31
N PRO A 375 -24.52 -16.18 -9.10
CA PRO A 375 -23.55 -15.29 -9.72
C PRO A 375 -23.57 -15.39 -11.25
N SER A 376 -23.78 -14.27 -11.93
CA SER A 376 -23.88 -14.22 -13.39
C SER A 376 -22.52 -13.93 -14.04
N PHE A 377 -21.60 -14.89 -14.01
CA PHE A 377 -20.32 -14.78 -14.72
C PHE A 377 -20.41 -14.98 -16.22
N TRP A 378 -21.54 -15.46 -16.74
CA TRP A 378 -21.73 -15.87 -18.13
C TRP A 378 -23.08 -15.41 -18.71
N GLY A 379 -23.23 -15.49 -20.03
CA GLY A 379 -24.50 -15.32 -20.71
C GLY A 379 -24.88 -13.88 -21.03
N ALA A 380 -26.17 -13.67 -21.27
CA ALA A 380 -26.70 -12.40 -21.79
C ALA A 380 -26.56 -11.23 -20.80
N GLN A 381 -26.64 -11.49 -19.51
CA GLN A 381 -26.50 -10.47 -18.48
C GLN A 381 -25.06 -9.93 -18.43
N LYS A 382 -24.06 -10.83 -18.44
CA LYS A 382 -22.65 -10.41 -18.51
C LYS A 382 -22.32 -9.66 -19.79
N LYS A 383 -22.89 -10.06 -20.93
CA LYS A 383 -22.74 -9.32 -22.19
C LYS A 383 -23.34 -7.90 -22.09
N ARG A 384 -24.49 -7.73 -21.44
CA ARG A 384 -25.09 -6.41 -21.21
C ARG A 384 -24.21 -5.54 -20.31
N SER A 385 -23.70 -6.08 -19.20
CA SER A 385 -22.79 -5.39 -18.30
C SER A 385 -21.52 -4.91 -19.03
N ILE A 386 -20.91 -5.77 -19.84
CA ILE A 386 -19.75 -5.38 -20.66
C ILE A 386 -20.13 -4.31 -21.69
N ALA A 387 -21.29 -4.41 -22.31
CA ALA A 387 -21.76 -3.44 -23.31
C ALA A 387 -22.03 -2.05 -22.70
N SER A 388 -22.54 -1.99 -21.46
CA SER A 388 -22.79 -0.73 -20.73
C SER A 388 -21.57 -0.24 -19.94
N TRP A 389 -20.43 -0.90 -20.05
CA TRP A 389 -19.25 -0.56 -19.26
C TRP A 389 -18.77 0.89 -19.42
N SER A 390 -19.00 1.51 -20.56
CA SER A 390 -18.70 2.93 -20.80
C SER A 390 -19.51 3.88 -19.91
N ASP A 391 -20.61 3.41 -19.36
CA ASP A 391 -21.52 4.19 -18.53
C ASP A 391 -21.29 3.93 -17.03
N HIS A 392 -20.35 3.04 -16.70
CA HIS A 392 -20.00 2.68 -15.32
C HIS A 392 -18.82 3.51 -14.82
N ILE A 393 -18.85 3.85 -13.54
CA ILE A 393 -17.67 4.26 -12.78
C ILE A 393 -17.55 3.40 -11.53
N GLU A 394 -16.33 3.22 -11.08
CA GLU A 394 -16.01 2.55 -9.83
C GLU A 394 -15.68 3.61 -8.78
N LEU A 395 -16.09 3.35 -7.56
CA LEU A 395 -15.85 4.18 -6.39
C LEU A 395 -15.15 3.35 -5.32
N LEU A 396 -14.08 3.88 -4.77
CA LEU A 396 -13.41 3.35 -3.59
C LEU A 396 -13.86 4.17 -2.38
N ALA A 397 -14.58 3.52 -1.49
CA ALA A 397 -14.84 4.05 -0.17
C ALA A 397 -13.71 3.59 0.76
N MET A 398 -13.05 4.53 1.42
CA MET A 398 -12.10 4.27 2.49
C MET A 398 -12.85 4.46 3.80
N VAL A 399 -13.36 3.34 4.34
CA VAL A 399 -14.18 3.37 5.57
C VAL A 399 -13.30 3.20 6.82
N GLU A 400 -13.75 3.68 7.97
CA GLU A 400 -13.09 3.35 9.22
C GLU A 400 -13.35 1.89 9.57
N ASP A 401 -12.31 1.05 9.48
CA ASP A 401 -12.33 -0.32 9.98
C ASP A 401 -11.69 -0.42 11.37
N THR A 402 -11.93 -1.51 12.06
CA THR A 402 -11.53 -1.75 13.45
C THR A 402 -10.25 -2.57 13.56
N HIS A 403 -9.59 -2.92 12.44
CA HIS A 403 -8.35 -3.72 12.43
C HIS A 403 -8.51 -5.06 13.17
N ASP A 404 -9.56 -5.81 12.83
CA ASP A 404 -9.98 -7.03 13.54
C ASP A 404 -9.22 -8.29 13.11
N GLY A 405 -8.32 -8.17 12.16
CA GLY A 405 -7.53 -9.31 11.66
C GLY A 405 -6.38 -9.68 12.59
N GLU A 406 -6.00 -10.94 12.52
CA GLU A 406 -4.82 -11.44 13.23
C GLU A 406 -4.09 -12.51 12.44
N PHE A 407 -2.79 -12.52 12.55
CA PHE A 407 -1.96 -13.65 12.16
C PHE A 407 -1.97 -14.71 13.25
N TYR A 408 -1.95 -15.97 12.84
CA TYR A 408 -1.84 -17.10 13.76
C TYR A 408 -0.89 -18.17 13.23
N ALA A 409 -0.52 -19.06 14.10
CA ALA A 409 0.35 -20.19 13.82
C ALA A 409 -0.44 -21.49 13.98
N VAL A 410 -0.17 -22.45 13.12
CA VAL A 410 -0.73 -23.81 13.23
C VAL A 410 0.39 -24.77 13.50
N PRO A 411 0.30 -25.59 14.57
CA PRO A 411 1.23 -26.68 14.80
C PRO A 411 1.25 -27.65 13.61
N PRO A 412 2.35 -28.35 13.35
CA PRO A 412 2.53 -29.21 12.19
C PRO A 412 1.44 -30.26 11.96
N ASN A 413 0.73 -30.69 13.00
CA ASN A 413 -0.25 -31.76 12.97
C ASN A 413 -1.69 -31.33 13.33
N GLY A 414 -2.05 -30.06 13.14
CA GLY A 414 -3.44 -29.62 13.37
C GLY A 414 -3.97 -29.84 14.80
N GLY A 415 -3.11 -29.89 15.80
CA GLY A 415 -3.51 -29.95 17.20
C GLY A 415 -3.81 -31.33 17.79
N GLY A 416 -3.48 -32.40 17.10
CA GLY A 416 -3.68 -33.78 17.60
C GLY A 416 -2.42 -34.65 17.47
N ASN A 417 -1.85 -35.01 18.59
CA ASN A 417 -0.67 -35.86 18.82
C ASN A 417 0.66 -35.38 18.22
N GLU A 418 1.61 -35.12 19.11
CA GLU A 418 3.00 -34.86 18.78
C GLU A 418 3.63 -36.03 18.03
N SER A 419 3.76 -35.90 16.72
CA SER A 419 4.53 -36.88 15.93
C SER A 419 5.99 -36.38 15.88
N PRO A 420 6.98 -37.26 16.11
CA PRO A 420 8.41 -36.89 16.01
C PRO A 420 8.85 -36.40 14.63
N ASN A 421 8.00 -36.59 13.60
CA ASN A 421 8.22 -36.15 12.22
C ASN A 421 7.33 -34.96 11.82
N ALA A 422 6.84 -34.20 12.78
CA ALA A 422 6.05 -33.02 12.50
C ALA A 422 6.92 -31.99 11.75
N GLY A 423 6.46 -31.54 10.59
CA GLY A 423 7.09 -30.47 9.83
C GLY A 423 7.10 -29.14 10.60
N PRO A 424 7.74 -28.08 10.10
CA PRO A 424 7.83 -26.81 10.80
C PRO A 424 6.45 -26.18 11.05
N VAL A 425 6.31 -25.45 12.14
CA VAL A 425 5.11 -24.66 12.47
C VAL A 425 4.81 -23.69 11.33
N LYS A 426 3.61 -23.73 10.76
CA LYS A 426 3.17 -22.78 9.75
C LYS A 426 2.75 -21.49 10.44
N VAL A 427 3.52 -20.44 10.24
CA VAL A 427 3.27 -19.07 10.75
C VAL A 427 2.81 -18.18 9.62
N GLY A 428 2.00 -17.18 9.95
CA GLY A 428 1.57 -16.17 8.98
C GLY A 428 0.26 -16.52 8.28
N LEU A 429 -0.49 -17.47 8.80
CA LEU A 429 -1.90 -17.66 8.43
C LEU A 429 -2.72 -16.52 9.00
N ILE A 430 -3.78 -16.08 8.30
CA ILE A 430 -4.56 -14.91 8.68
C ILE A 430 -6.00 -15.32 8.96
N LYS A 431 -6.49 -14.92 10.14
CA LYS A 431 -7.90 -14.85 10.44
C LYS A 431 -8.36 -13.42 10.25
N TYR A 432 -9.40 -13.21 9.48
CA TYR A 432 -10.01 -11.89 9.28
C TYR A 432 -11.53 -12.01 9.27
N GLU A 433 -12.17 -11.27 10.14
CA GLU A 433 -13.62 -11.16 10.18
C GLU A 433 -13.99 -9.68 10.37
N MET A 434 -14.77 -9.15 9.44
CA MET A 434 -15.17 -7.75 9.50
C MET A 434 -16.18 -7.56 10.64
N SER A 435 -15.90 -6.64 11.55
CA SER A 435 -16.77 -6.32 12.66
C SER A 435 -18.11 -5.71 12.19
N GLU A 436 -19.13 -5.80 13.03
CA GLU A 436 -20.41 -5.14 12.77
C GLU A 436 -20.26 -3.63 12.60
N GLN A 437 -19.33 -3.01 13.32
CA GLN A 437 -19.00 -1.59 13.17
C GLN A 437 -18.47 -1.30 11.78
N SER A 438 -17.50 -2.05 11.29
CA SER A 438 -16.94 -1.90 9.94
C SER A 438 -18.01 -2.13 8.86
N LEU A 439 -18.87 -3.14 9.03
CA LEU A 439 -20.01 -3.41 8.14
C LEU A 439 -21.01 -2.25 8.11
N ALA A 440 -21.31 -1.67 9.26
CA ALA A 440 -22.22 -0.52 9.35
C ALA A 440 -21.66 0.73 8.65
N VAL A 441 -20.35 0.95 8.70
CA VAL A 441 -19.70 2.06 7.95
C VAL A 441 -19.72 1.79 6.46
N ARG A 442 -19.49 0.55 6.02
CA ARG A 442 -19.61 0.16 4.59
C ARG A 442 -21.03 0.42 4.06
N GLU A 443 -22.04 0.03 4.83
CA GLU A 443 -23.43 0.25 4.41
C GLU A 443 -23.79 1.75 4.39
N ALA A 444 -23.25 2.55 5.31
CA ALA A 444 -23.39 4.00 5.26
C ALA A 444 -22.77 4.61 3.99
N ALA A 445 -21.60 4.09 3.56
CA ALA A 445 -20.97 4.51 2.31
C ALA A 445 -21.82 4.13 1.07
N ASN A 446 -22.38 2.92 1.03
CA ASN A 446 -23.31 2.49 -0.02
C ASN A 446 -24.54 3.39 -0.09
N ASN A 447 -25.13 3.72 1.05
CA ASN A 447 -26.31 4.58 1.12
C ASN A 447 -26.01 6.01 0.69
N ALA A 448 -24.84 6.55 1.03
CA ALA A 448 -24.39 7.85 0.54
C ALA A 448 -24.24 7.87 -0.99
N ILE A 449 -23.68 6.82 -1.60
CA ILE A 449 -23.56 6.71 -3.06
C ILE A 449 -24.95 6.63 -3.71
N LYS A 450 -25.87 5.81 -3.16
CA LYS A 450 -27.26 5.72 -3.64
C LYS A 450 -27.96 7.08 -3.58
N GLU A 451 -27.82 7.80 -2.48
CA GLU A 451 -28.41 9.12 -2.31
C GLU A 451 -27.92 10.11 -3.38
N VAL A 452 -26.62 10.13 -3.60
CA VAL A 452 -26.00 11.05 -4.57
C VAL A 452 -26.41 10.75 -6.01
N VAL A 453 -26.66 9.49 -6.35
CA VAL A 453 -26.90 9.05 -7.74
C VAL A 453 -28.37 8.74 -8.00
N GLU A 454 -28.99 7.84 -7.21
CA GLU A 454 -30.34 7.32 -7.48
C GLU A 454 -31.42 8.34 -7.12
N ARG A 455 -31.30 9.01 -5.97
CA ARG A 455 -32.28 10.03 -5.56
C ARG A 455 -32.41 11.17 -6.57
N ARG A 456 -31.36 11.41 -7.36
CA ARG A 456 -31.39 12.40 -8.46
C ARG A 456 -31.75 11.81 -9.80
N GLY A 457 -31.96 10.49 -9.88
CA GLY A 457 -32.27 9.81 -11.12
C GLY A 457 -31.15 9.88 -12.16
N LEU A 458 -29.87 10.02 -11.73
CA LEU A 458 -28.72 10.09 -12.62
C LEU A 458 -28.25 8.73 -13.09
N GLY A 459 -28.62 7.66 -12.39
CA GLY A 459 -28.20 6.30 -12.64
C GLY A 459 -28.62 5.38 -11.51
N ARG A 460 -27.96 4.23 -11.41
CA ARG A 460 -28.19 3.23 -10.36
C ARG A 460 -26.89 2.85 -9.66
N PHE A 461 -27.00 2.55 -8.39
CA PHE A 461 -25.93 1.97 -7.59
C PHE A 461 -25.72 0.50 -7.97
N LEU A 462 -24.47 0.08 -8.06
CA LEU A 462 -24.07 -1.30 -8.28
C LEU A 462 -23.30 -1.79 -7.05
N LYS A 463 -23.85 -2.78 -6.38
CA LYS A 463 -23.14 -3.47 -5.31
C LYS A 463 -22.21 -4.49 -5.91
N LEU A 464 -20.92 -4.15 -6.04
CA LEU A 464 -19.96 -4.97 -6.77
C LEU A 464 -19.55 -6.27 -6.06
N THR A 465 -19.78 -6.40 -4.77
CA THR A 465 -19.56 -7.67 -4.06
C THR A 465 -20.51 -7.83 -2.88
N GLU A 466 -21.26 -8.92 -2.85
CA GLU A 466 -21.99 -9.37 -1.66
C GLU A 466 -21.14 -10.24 -0.73
N THR A 467 -19.86 -10.43 -1.03
CA THR A 467 -18.98 -11.20 -0.16
C THR A 467 -18.81 -10.47 1.16
N ARG A 468 -19.01 -11.15 2.27
CA ARG A 468 -18.64 -10.67 3.60
C ARG A 468 -17.14 -10.47 3.74
N GLY A 469 -16.37 -10.88 2.72
CA GLY A 469 -14.94 -10.72 2.64
C GLY A 469 -14.51 -9.29 2.25
N ALA A 470 -13.26 -8.99 2.50
CA ALA A 470 -12.60 -7.77 2.08
C ALA A 470 -11.60 -8.05 0.96
N TYR A 471 -11.60 -7.20 -0.08
CA TYR A 471 -10.50 -7.13 -1.03
C TYR A 471 -9.61 -5.96 -0.62
N CYS A 472 -8.36 -6.23 -0.25
CA CYS A 472 -7.49 -5.24 0.39
C CYS A 472 -6.24 -4.98 -0.46
N ALA A 473 -6.12 -3.75 -0.97
CA ALA A 473 -4.90 -3.23 -1.58
C ALA A 473 -4.01 -2.46 -0.58
N HIS A 474 -4.50 -2.25 0.64
CA HIS A 474 -3.90 -1.37 1.64
C HIS A 474 -3.75 -2.03 3.02
N PRO A 475 -3.10 -3.22 3.13
CA PRO A 475 -2.98 -3.89 4.42
C PRO A 475 -2.15 -3.06 5.41
N LEU A 476 -2.66 -2.96 6.66
CA LEU A 476 -2.06 -2.20 7.76
C LEU A 476 -2.01 -3.07 9.03
N GLY A 477 -1.14 -2.70 9.95
CA GLY A 477 -1.10 -3.34 11.28
C GLY A 477 -0.34 -4.67 11.32
N GLY A 478 -0.52 -5.41 12.40
CA GLY A 478 0.22 -6.64 12.70
C GLY A 478 1.51 -6.44 13.49
N ALA A 479 2.11 -5.24 13.42
CA ALA A 479 3.21 -4.82 14.29
C ALA A 479 3.00 -3.36 14.74
N ARG A 480 1.74 -3.02 15.11
CA ARG A 480 1.30 -1.65 15.34
C ARG A 480 2.16 -0.89 16.36
N MET A 481 2.34 0.42 16.11
CA MET A 481 2.97 1.30 17.08
C MET A 481 2.03 1.61 18.26
N ALA A 482 2.62 1.80 19.44
CA ALA A 482 1.89 2.11 20.67
C ALA A 482 2.77 2.85 21.66
N ASP A 483 2.16 3.32 22.79
CA ASP A 483 2.90 3.95 23.88
C ASP A 483 3.63 2.94 24.78
N SER A 484 3.24 1.65 24.75
CA SER A 484 3.90 0.60 25.52
C SER A 484 3.87 -0.76 24.81
N LYS A 485 4.71 -1.68 25.27
CA LYS A 485 4.81 -3.05 24.78
C LYS A 485 3.51 -3.86 24.92
N ASP A 486 2.76 -3.62 26.00
CA ASP A 486 1.49 -4.32 26.24
C ASP A 486 0.40 -3.93 25.23
N LEU A 487 0.60 -2.86 24.53
CA LEU A 487 -0.35 -2.24 23.64
C LEU A 487 0.01 -2.36 22.17
N GLY A 488 1.28 -2.59 21.88
CA GLY A 488 1.77 -2.73 20.51
C GLY A 488 3.11 -3.42 20.44
N VAL A 489 3.73 -3.34 19.29
CA VAL A 489 4.99 -4.03 18.98
C VAL A 489 6.16 -3.05 18.89
N VAL A 490 5.90 -1.85 18.37
CA VAL A 490 6.91 -0.82 18.20
C VAL A 490 6.49 0.47 18.89
N ASN A 491 7.50 1.25 19.30
CA ASN A 491 7.30 2.59 19.86
C ASN A 491 7.04 3.63 18.75
N HIS A 492 6.84 4.88 19.13
CA HIS A 492 6.59 5.99 18.19
C HIS A 492 7.74 6.25 17.19
N ALA A 493 8.95 5.72 17.45
CA ALA A 493 10.09 5.77 16.53
C ALA A 493 10.17 4.54 15.61
N CYS A 494 9.17 3.68 15.64
CA CYS A 494 9.10 2.40 14.93
C CYS A 494 10.13 1.36 15.43
N GLU A 495 10.78 1.56 16.57
CA GLU A 495 11.69 0.59 17.17
C GLU A 495 10.90 -0.46 17.97
N VAL A 496 11.24 -1.72 17.80
CA VAL A 496 10.59 -2.84 18.50
C VAL A 496 10.93 -2.76 19.98
N PHE A 497 9.90 -2.79 20.85
CA PHE A 497 10.09 -2.73 22.29
C PHE A 497 11.07 -3.82 22.77
N ASP A 498 11.97 -3.46 23.67
CA ASP A 498 13.00 -4.32 24.24
C ASP A 498 13.99 -4.96 23.24
N ASN A 499 14.08 -4.43 22.02
CA ASN A 499 14.98 -4.92 20.96
C ASN A 499 15.71 -3.73 20.30
N GLU A 500 16.75 -3.24 20.95
CA GLU A 500 17.52 -2.09 20.49
C GLU A 500 18.07 -2.30 19.07
N GLY A 501 17.87 -1.31 18.18
CA GLY A 501 18.35 -1.36 16.81
C GLY A 501 17.51 -2.20 15.85
N LEU A 502 16.37 -2.75 16.30
CA LEU A 502 15.37 -3.44 15.48
C LEU A 502 14.17 -2.53 15.24
N PHE A 503 13.87 -2.26 13.98
CA PHE A 503 12.80 -1.35 13.58
C PHE A 503 11.80 -2.02 12.64
N CYS A 504 10.50 -1.71 12.77
CA CYS A 504 9.48 -2.01 11.76
C CYS A 504 9.05 -0.70 11.09
N ILE A 505 9.55 -0.45 9.88
CA ILE A 505 9.32 0.81 9.16
C ILE A 505 8.52 0.53 7.88
N ASP A 506 7.25 0.23 8.04
CA ASP A 506 6.31 -0.04 6.93
C ASP A 506 4.85 0.06 7.38
N SER A 507 3.93 -0.46 6.57
CA SER A 507 2.50 -0.46 6.87
C SER A 507 2.12 -1.29 8.09
N SER A 508 2.97 -2.23 8.54
CA SER A 508 2.70 -3.03 9.75
C SER A 508 2.69 -2.21 11.03
N ALA A 509 3.43 -1.11 11.06
CA ALA A 509 3.50 -0.21 12.21
C ALA A 509 2.30 0.75 12.32
N ILE A 510 1.48 0.89 11.28
CA ILE A 510 0.33 1.81 11.26
C ILE A 510 -0.81 1.25 12.11
N PRO A 511 -1.27 1.99 13.15
CA PRO A 511 -2.18 1.44 14.14
C PRO A 511 -3.67 1.55 13.81
N SER A 512 -4.06 2.31 12.78
CA SER A 512 -5.45 2.54 12.41
C SER A 512 -5.66 2.74 10.92
N SER A 513 -6.88 2.55 10.43
CA SER A 513 -7.29 2.99 9.09
C SER A 513 -7.02 4.48 8.91
N LEU A 514 -6.68 4.88 7.69
CA LEU A 514 -6.20 6.23 7.38
C LEU A 514 -7.21 7.12 6.67
N ALA A 515 -8.40 6.60 6.31
CA ALA A 515 -9.41 7.25 5.48
C ALA A 515 -8.93 7.63 4.06
N VAL A 516 -7.71 7.27 3.73
CA VAL A 516 -7.03 7.54 2.47
C VAL A 516 -6.06 6.41 2.13
N ASN A 517 -5.59 6.39 0.88
CA ASN A 517 -4.53 5.50 0.44
C ASN A 517 -3.28 5.70 1.31
N PRO A 518 -2.66 4.63 1.85
CA PRO A 518 -1.71 4.74 2.96
C PRO A 518 -0.29 5.15 2.54
N SER A 519 0.04 5.09 1.25
CA SER A 519 1.42 5.24 0.73
C SER A 519 2.14 6.48 1.26
N LEU A 520 1.46 7.63 1.28
CA LEU A 520 2.07 8.88 1.74
C LEU A 520 2.23 8.94 3.26
N THR A 521 1.30 8.34 4.04
CA THR A 521 1.42 8.25 5.50
C THR A 521 2.55 7.28 5.89
N ILE A 522 2.64 6.12 5.22
CA ILE A 522 3.77 5.20 5.40
C ILE A 522 5.07 5.92 5.10
N SER A 523 5.14 6.68 4.00
CA SER A 523 6.33 7.46 3.65
C SER A 523 6.70 8.49 4.71
N ALA A 524 5.73 9.23 5.24
CA ALA A 524 5.98 10.24 6.28
C ALA A 524 6.47 9.60 7.59
N VAL A 525 5.87 8.49 8.01
CA VAL A 525 6.32 7.72 9.19
C VAL A 525 7.74 7.19 8.96
N SER A 526 8.03 6.68 7.76
CA SER A 526 9.36 6.17 7.40
C SER A 526 10.42 7.26 7.40
N GLU A 527 10.12 8.45 6.86
CA GLU A 527 11.01 9.61 6.89
C GLU A 527 11.36 10.01 8.34
N ARG A 528 10.34 10.02 9.22
CA ARG A 528 10.51 10.34 10.63
C ARG A 528 11.33 9.27 11.37
N ALA A 529 11.04 7.99 11.14
CA ALA A 529 11.74 6.88 11.77
C ALA A 529 13.22 6.83 11.33
N ALA A 530 13.49 6.93 10.04
CA ALA A 530 14.85 6.95 9.51
C ALA A 530 15.67 8.15 10.04
N GLU A 531 15.06 9.34 10.16
CA GLU A 531 15.70 10.48 10.83
C GLU A 531 16.01 10.18 12.30
N GLY A 532 15.16 9.44 13.00
CA GLY A 532 15.39 8.96 14.36
C GLY A 532 16.62 8.04 14.47
N ILE A 533 16.77 7.11 13.53
CA ILE A 533 17.96 6.23 13.44
C ILE A 533 19.22 7.07 13.22
N VAL A 534 19.18 8.03 12.30
CA VAL A 534 20.31 8.92 12.02
C VAL A 534 20.73 9.72 13.26
N LYS A 535 19.77 10.23 14.05
CA LYS A 535 20.04 10.98 15.29
C LYS A 535 20.71 10.12 16.37
N ARG A 536 20.42 8.82 16.38
CA ARG A 536 20.98 7.83 17.32
C ARG A 536 22.13 7.01 16.72
N SER A 537 22.68 7.45 15.57
CA SER A 537 23.62 6.63 14.80
C SER A 537 24.81 6.14 15.63
N GLN A 538 25.38 6.97 16.50
CA GLN A 538 26.51 6.58 17.37
C GLN A 538 26.13 5.49 18.37
N ASP A 539 24.97 5.62 19.03
CA ASP A 539 24.49 4.63 20.02
C ASP A 539 24.20 3.28 19.32
N LEU A 540 23.83 3.35 18.06
CA LEU A 540 23.54 2.18 17.22
C LEU A 540 24.81 1.58 16.56
N GLY A 541 25.99 2.15 16.79
CA GLY A 541 27.25 1.69 16.19
C GLY A 541 27.40 2.04 14.71
N LEU A 542 26.64 3.03 14.23
CA LEU A 542 26.71 3.55 12.88
C LEU A 542 27.63 4.79 12.80
N PRO A 543 28.02 5.24 11.59
CA PRO A 543 28.82 6.44 11.43
C PRO A 543 28.23 7.67 12.14
N LYS A 544 29.10 8.49 12.71
CA LYS A 544 28.70 9.74 13.37
C LYS A 544 28.27 10.77 12.35
N ALA A 545 27.06 11.32 12.53
CA ALA A 545 26.61 12.44 11.72
C ALA A 545 27.53 13.67 11.93
N PRO A 546 28.05 14.32 10.86
CA PRO A 546 28.79 15.57 10.99
C PRO A 546 27.94 16.68 11.62
N ALA A 547 28.59 17.61 12.33
CA ALA A 547 27.89 18.69 13.05
C ALA A 547 26.99 19.56 12.14
N ASN A 548 27.33 19.68 10.85
CA ASN A 548 26.56 20.40 9.85
C ASN A 548 25.59 19.54 9.06
N PHE A 549 25.44 18.25 9.40
CA PHE A 549 24.52 17.36 8.72
C PHE A 549 23.07 17.83 8.90
N ARG A 550 22.35 17.99 7.80
CA ARG A 550 20.95 18.39 7.81
C ARG A 550 20.01 17.24 7.43
N GLY A 551 20.47 16.31 6.60
CA GLY A 551 19.66 15.23 6.05
C GLY A 551 18.46 15.70 5.23
N GLY A 552 17.64 14.79 4.82
CA GLY A 552 16.37 15.10 4.17
C GLY A 552 16.49 15.68 2.77
N VAL A 553 17.59 15.43 2.10
CA VAL A 553 17.78 15.83 0.69
C VAL A 553 16.76 15.13 -0.20
N THR A 554 16.14 15.87 -1.11
CA THR A 554 15.24 15.27 -2.10
C THR A 554 16.07 14.35 -3.02
N PRO A 555 15.75 13.04 -3.09
CA PRO A 555 16.51 12.14 -3.94
C PRO A 555 16.38 12.55 -5.41
N PRO A 556 17.45 12.47 -6.21
CA PRO A 556 17.34 12.63 -7.65
C PRO A 556 16.49 11.51 -8.23
N VAL A 557 15.73 11.81 -9.28
CA VAL A 557 14.97 10.79 -9.99
C VAL A 557 15.83 10.19 -11.09
N HIS A 558 16.14 8.94 -10.94
CA HIS A 558 16.80 8.14 -11.97
C HIS A 558 15.71 7.47 -12.82
N VAL A 559 15.35 8.11 -13.92
CA VAL A 559 14.60 7.42 -14.97
C VAL A 559 15.64 6.77 -15.85
N GLY A 560 15.67 5.45 -15.91
CA GLY A 560 16.54 4.69 -16.79
C GLY A 560 16.54 5.26 -18.21
N GLU A 561 17.62 5.09 -18.95
CA GLU A 561 17.90 5.75 -20.23
C GLU A 561 16.64 5.93 -21.07
N ARG A 562 16.40 7.17 -21.49
CA ARG A 562 15.19 7.59 -22.17
C ARG A 562 15.00 6.80 -23.47
N VAL A 563 14.30 5.69 -23.43
CA VAL A 563 13.59 5.22 -24.62
C VAL A 563 12.33 6.07 -24.72
N VAL A 564 12.51 7.29 -25.20
CA VAL A 564 11.37 8.06 -25.74
C VAL A 564 11.04 7.39 -27.06
N PRO A 565 9.91 6.68 -27.21
CA PRO A 565 9.46 6.32 -28.54
C PRO A 565 9.34 7.66 -29.29
N LYS A 566 10.08 7.83 -30.38
CA LYS A 566 9.81 8.92 -31.32
C LYS A 566 8.42 8.66 -31.88
N LEU A 567 7.41 9.12 -31.21
CA LEU A 567 6.08 9.25 -31.78
C LEU A 567 6.23 10.22 -32.95
N ASN A 568 6.31 9.65 -34.16
CA ASN A 568 6.19 10.45 -35.36
C ASN A 568 4.89 11.23 -35.24
N LYS A 569 5.00 12.54 -35.03
CA LYS A 569 3.84 13.42 -35.10
C LYS A 569 3.17 13.16 -36.45
N PRO A 570 1.88 12.85 -36.51
CA PRO A 570 1.21 12.70 -37.77
C PRO A 570 1.42 13.98 -38.58
N LYS A 571 1.97 13.84 -39.79
CA LYS A 571 2.15 14.97 -40.71
C LYS A 571 0.80 15.65 -40.86
N PRO A 572 0.70 16.99 -40.76
CA PRO A 572 -0.55 17.68 -40.96
C PRO A 572 -1.09 17.32 -42.36
N ARG A 573 -2.32 16.81 -42.41
CA ARG A 573 -2.98 16.53 -43.67
C ARG A 573 -3.05 17.83 -44.48
N ARG A 574 -2.32 17.91 -45.60
CA ARG A 574 -2.48 18.99 -46.56
C ARG A 574 -3.94 19.03 -46.99
N ARG A 575 -4.66 20.09 -46.65
CA ARG A 575 -5.96 20.38 -47.23
C ARG A 575 -5.73 20.54 -48.73
N LYS A 576 -6.39 19.71 -49.56
CA LYS A 576 -6.50 19.98 -50.99
C LYS A 576 -7.27 21.29 -51.15
N PRO A 577 -6.81 22.23 -51.98
CA PRO A 577 -7.65 23.37 -52.36
C PRO A 577 -8.88 22.87 -53.12
N ARG A 578 -10.02 23.50 -52.86
CA ARG A 578 -11.26 23.31 -53.59
C ARG A 578 -11.13 23.88 -55.00
#